data_05656300824685f6f4b3cea728566bd0
#
_entry.id   05656300824685f6f4b3cea728566bd0
#
_cell.length_a   1.000
_cell.length_b   1.000
_cell.length_c   1.000
_cell.angle_alpha   90.00
_cell.angle_beta   90.00
_cell.angle_gamma   90.00
#
_symmetry.space_group_name_H-M   'P 1'
#
loop_
_entity.id
_entity.type
_entity.pdbx_description
1 polymer ?
#
loop_
_entity_poly.entity_id
_entity_poly.type
_entity_poly.pdbx_seq_one_letter_code
_entity_poly.pdbx_strand_id
1 'polypeptide(L)'
;MRGCLTVLVLALLAALLGAWVGAPIVARDAVAVALRTSGFTAKSLSIRVSANPPPLLLLGHADRVHIVAGGAAVRGLQADSLDFTLSDVDLASRTFGSVDGTLVGARIAQPAGTTFSAGKVDVAGPTDAALATLQLDAADLRAMLQSAYGDAGRTAPAAVEPVPPSELAVTVAGKREVGRLAIDGGSLVMRVGDLVLRLASPGPDLPLELRTVSVGSGGVVVGGVVDVAALLP
;
A
#
# COMPACT_ATOMS: atom_id res chain seq x y z
N MET A 1 30.44 -53.07 4.81
CA MET A 1 30.40 -51.68 5.31
C MET A 1 30.25 -50.61 4.22
N ARG A 2 30.72 -50.83 2.97
CA ARG A 2 30.60 -49.82 1.90
C ARG A 2 29.16 -49.53 1.42
N GLY A 3 28.26 -50.52 1.42
CA GLY A 3 26.88 -50.36 0.98
C GLY A 3 26.00 -49.48 1.90
N CYS A 4 26.25 -49.54 3.20
CA CYS A 4 25.47 -48.76 4.17
C CYS A 4 25.77 -47.25 4.08
N LEU A 5 27.05 -46.90 3.79
CA LEU A 5 27.47 -45.50 3.58
C LEU A 5 26.84 -44.92 2.31
N THR A 6 26.79 -45.73 1.23
CA THR A 6 26.18 -45.27 -0.04
C THR A 6 24.70 -45.01 0.08
N VAL A 7 23.96 -45.86 0.81
CA VAL A 7 22.53 -45.66 1.09
C VAL A 7 22.30 -44.40 1.94
N LEU A 8 23.14 -44.16 2.95
CA LEU A 8 23.05 -43.01 3.81
C LEU A 8 23.34 -41.70 3.05
N VAL A 9 24.35 -41.68 2.18
CA VAL A 9 24.68 -40.56 1.30
C VAL A 9 23.56 -40.29 0.30
N LEU A 10 22.97 -41.32 -0.32
CA LEU A 10 21.82 -41.16 -1.21
C LEU A 10 20.57 -40.65 -0.48
N ALA A 11 20.31 -41.13 0.72
CA ALA A 11 19.20 -40.64 1.54
C ALA A 11 19.40 -39.15 1.94
N LEU A 12 20.64 -38.78 2.29
CA LEU A 12 20.97 -37.37 2.63
C LEU A 12 20.85 -36.47 1.40
N LEU A 13 21.30 -36.91 0.24
CA LEU A 13 21.13 -36.17 -1.03
C LEU A 13 19.66 -36.01 -1.41
N ALA A 14 18.87 -37.10 -1.26
CA ALA A 14 17.43 -37.04 -1.53
C ALA A 14 16.70 -36.09 -0.56
N ALA A 15 17.07 -36.08 0.72
CA ALA A 15 16.54 -35.15 1.72
C ALA A 15 16.91 -33.69 1.42
N LEU A 16 18.17 -33.45 1.03
CA LEU A 16 18.63 -32.14 0.57
C LEU A 16 17.88 -31.66 -0.68
N LEU A 17 17.75 -32.50 -1.69
CA LEU A 17 17.00 -32.16 -2.90
C LEU A 17 15.51 -31.93 -2.59
N GLY A 18 14.92 -32.76 -1.71
CA GLY A 18 13.55 -32.56 -1.23
C GLY A 18 13.37 -31.22 -0.50
N ALA A 19 14.33 -30.83 0.33
CA ALA A 19 14.33 -29.53 0.99
C ALA A 19 14.45 -28.36 0.00
N TRP A 20 15.27 -28.51 -1.04
CA TRP A 20 15.44 -27.46 -2.06
C TRP A 20 14.16 -27.21 -2.87
N VAL A 21 13.39 -28.25 -3.17
CA VAL A 21 12.16 -28.16 -3.96
C VAL A 21 10.94 -27.88 -3.07
N GLY A 22 10.90 -28.47 -1.88
CA GLY A 22 9.75 -28.38 -0.96
C GLY A 22 9.71 -27.09 -0.16
N ALA A 23 10.86 -26.50 0.20
CA ALA A 23 10.93 -25.34 1.04
C ALA A 23 10.13 -24.12 0.50
N PRO A 24 10.21 -23.75 -0.79
CA PRO A 24 9.43 -22.64 -1.33
C PRO A 24 7.91 -22.87 -1.27
N ILE A 25 7.46 -24.12 -1.41
CA ILE A 25 6.03 -24.46 -1.36
C ILE A 25 5.50 -24.28 0.06
N VAL A 26 6.20 -24.82 1.06
CA VAL A 26 5.81 -24.68 2.47
C VAL A 26 5.84 -23.22 2.90
N ALA A 27 6.89 -22.47 2.53
CA ALA A 27 7.00 -21.05 2.85
C ALA A 27 5.88 -20.21 2.21
N ARG A 28 5.52 -20.49 0.96
CA ARG A 28 4.41 -19.84 0.27
C ARG A 28 3.08 -20.05 1.02
N ASP A 29 2.81 -21.29 1.43
CA ASP A 29 1.56 -21.61 2.15
C ASP A 29 1.53 -20.93 3.52
N ALA A 30 2.65 -20.86 4.22
CA ALA A 30 2.77 -20.13 5.49
C ALA A 30 2.45 -18.63 5.32
N VAL A 31 3.01 -17.98 4.28
CA VAL A 31 2.69 -16.57 3.96
C VAL A 31 1.21 -16.41 3.61
N ALA A 32 0.63 -17.31 2.82
CA ALA A 32 -0.78 -17.24 2.47
C ALA A 32 -1.70 -17.36 3.69
N VAL A 33 -1.36 -18.22 4.66
CA VAL A 33 -2.08 -18.34 5.93
C VAL A 33 -1.92 -17.05 6.76
N ALA A 34 -0.70 -16.52 6.89
CA ALA A 34 -0.44 -15.28 7.62
C ALA A 34 -1.26 -14.10 7.05
N LEU A 35 -1.30 -13.93 5.74
CA LEU A 35 -2.11 -12.91 5.09
C LEU A 35 -3.61 -13.07 5.39
N ARG A 36 -4.14 -14.28 5.33
CA ARG A 36 -5.56 -14.53 5.65
C ARG A 36 -5.88 -14.24 7.11
N THR A 37 -4.99 -14.60 8.02
CA THR A 37 -5.18 -14.35 9.47
C THR A 37 -5.10 -12.86 9.82
N SER A 38 -4.40 -12.03 9.02
CA SER A 38 -4.38 -10.58 9.18
C SER A 38 -5.64 -9.87 8.65
N GLY A 39 -6.60 -10.62 8.11
CA GLY A 39 -7.81 -10.06 7.50
C GLY A 39 -7.62 -9.63 6.04
N PHE A 40 -6.49 -9.99 5.43
CA PHE A 40 -6.28 -9.76 4.00
C PHE A 40 -7.20 -10.66 3.16
N THR A 41 -7.90 -10.05 2.21
CA THR A 41 -8.74 -10.75 1.23
C THR A 41 -8.36 -10.33 -0.18
N ALA A 42 -8.46 -11.23 -1.15
CA ALA A 42 -8.17 -10.94 -2.54
C ALA A 42 -8.98 -11.88 -3.46
N LYS A 43 -9.36 -11.40 -4.65
CA LYS A 43 -10.00 -12.21 -5.70
C LYS A 43 -8.99 -13.17 -6.36
N SER A 44 -7.76 -12.71 -6.52
CA SER A 44 -6.63 -13.50 -7.01
C SER A 44 -5.40 -13.20 -6.17
N LEU A 45 -4.61 -14.22 -5.87
CA LEU A 45 -3.40 -14.08 -5.04
C LEU A 45 -2.31 -14.98 -5.60
N SER A 46 -1.16 -14.39 -5.89
CA SER A 46 0.06 -15.08 -6.26
C SER A 46 1.17 -14.70 -5.30
N ILE A 47 1.81 -15.68 -4.69
CA ILE A 47 2.91 -15.47 -3.75
C ILE A 47 4.11 -16.25 -4.27
N ARG A 48 5.27 -15.59 -4.31
CA ARG A 48 6.56 -16.21 -4.58
C ARG A 48 7.49 -15.91 -3.42
N VAL A 49 8.11 -16.95 -2.88
CA VAL A 49 9.06 -16.85 -1.77
C VAL A 49 10.40 -17.37 -2.23
N SER A 50 11.46 -16.64 -1.95
CA SER A 50 12.83 -17.04 -2.33
C SER A 50 13.81 -16.76 -1.20
N ALA A 51 14.79 -17.65 -1.07
CA ALA A 51 15.97 -17.49 -0.24
C ALA A 51 17.20 -18.07 -0.94
N ASN A 52 18.36 -17.60 -0.61
CA ASN A 52 19.62 -18.11 -1.11
C ASN A 52 20.59 -18.40 0.06
N PRO A 53 20.85 -19.68 0.39
CA PRO A 53 20.32 -20.88 -0.26
C PRO A 53 18.87 -21.22 0.12
N PRO A 54 18.08 -21.91 -0.74
CA PRO A 54 16.68 -22.21 -0.50
C PRO A 54 16.35 -22.95 0.80
N PRO A 55 17.18 -23.80 1.38
CA PRO A 55 16.92 -24.43 2.68
C PRO A 55 16.74 -23.44 3.84
N LEU A 56 17.18 -22.18 3.73
CA LEU A 56 16.93 -21.15 4.74
C LEU A 56 15.43 -20.91 4.97
N LEU A 57 14.58 -21.16 3.96
CA LEU A 57 13.13 -21.09 4.10
C LEU A 57 12.58 -22.04 5.17
N LEU A 58 13.22 -23.20 5.36
CA LEU A 58 12.84 -24.16 6.42
C LEU A 58 13.21 -23.66 7.82
N LEU A 59 14.15 -22.73 7.90
CA LEU A 59 14.53 -22.03 9.14
C LEU A 59 13.68 -20.77 9.36
N GLY A 60 12.70 -20.49 8.49
CA GLY A 60 11.84 -19.34 8.58
C GLY A 60 12.43 -18.06 7.96
N HIS A 61 13.53 -18.15 7.21
CA HIS A 61 14.18 -16.97 6.63
C HIS A 61 13.95 -16.90 5.12
N ALA A 62 13.49 -15.76 4.62
CA ALA A 62 13.32 -15.52 3.19
C ALA A 62 13.97 -14.18 2.81
N ASP A 63 14.82 -14.20 1.77
CA ASP A 63 15.43 -12.97 1.26
C ASP A 63 14.38 -12.08 0.61
N ARG A 64 13.37 -12.70 -0.03
CA ARG A 64 12.32 -11.95 -0.73
C ARG A 64 10.99 -12.71 -0.76
N VAL A 65 9.92 -11.97 -0.51
CA VAL A 65 8.53 -12.41 -0.71
C VAL A 65 7.86 -11.46 -1.67
N HIS A 66 7.46 -11.95 -2.85
CA HIS A 66 6.75 -11.18 -3.85
C HIS A 66 5.27 -11.57 -3.84
N ILE A 67 4.39 -10.60 -3.67
CA ILE A 67 2.94 -10.76 -3.51
C ILE A 67 2.24 -9.96 -4.60
N VAL A 68 1.52 -10.65 -5.47
CA VAL A 68 0.65 -10.02 -6.47
C VAL A 68 -0.79 -10.42 -6.17
N ALA A 69 -1.67 -9.44 -6.04
CA ALA A 69 -3.07 -9.69 -5.75
C ALA A 69 -3.99 -8.80 -6.60
N GLY A 70 -5.13 -9.34 -6.99
CA GLY A 70 -6.20 -8.61 -7.66
C GLY A 70 -7.42 -8.50 -6.75
N GLY A 71 -8.02 -7.31 -6.68
CA GLY A 71 -9.15 -7.03 -5.82
C GLY A 71 -8.83 -7.24 -4.35
N ALA A 72 -7.71 -6.67 -3.90
CA ALA A 72 -7.21 -6.81 -2.55
C ALA A 72 -7.95 -5.89 -1.56
N ALA A 73 -8.16 -6.38 -0.32
CA ALA A 73 -8.69 -5.57 0.77
C ALA A 73 -8.05 -5.98 2.11
N VAL A 74 -7.72 -4.98 2.94
CA VAL A 74 -7.21 -5.14 4.30
C VAL A 74 -7.52 -3.89 5.13
N ARG A 75 -8.11 -4.06 6.32
CA ARG A 75 -8.32 -2.98 7.33
C ARG A 75 -8.80 -1.63 6.76
N GLY A 76 -9.82 -1.63 5.89
CA GLY A 76 -10.36 -0.39 5.31
C GLY A 76 -9.59 0.15 4.10
N LEU A 77 -8.49 -0.49 3.72
CA LEU A 77 -7.81 -0.26 2.44
C LEU A 77 -8.31 -1.29 1.42
N GLN A 78 -8.70 -0.83 0.24
CA GLN A 78 -9.03 -1.67 -0.91
C GLN A 78 -8.18 -1.24 -2.10
N ALA A 79 -7.83 -2.19 -2.98
CA ALA A 79 -7.11 -1.90 -4.21
C ALA A 79 -7.58 -2.83 -5.33
N ASP A 80 -7.62 -2.32 -6.55
CA ASP A 80 -7.95 -3.13 -7.73
C ASP A 80 -6.82 -4.10 -8.05
N SER A 81 -5.56 -3.67 -7.88
CA SER A 81 -4.39 -4.55 -7.91
C SER A 81 -3.33 -4.10 -6.90
N LEU A 82 -2.55 -5.08 -6.46
CA LEU A 82 -1.44 -4.93 -5.52
C LEU A 82 -0.26 -5.74 -6.06
N ASP A 83 0.91 -5.12 -6.06
CA ASP A 83 2.19 -5.77 -6.40
C ASP A 83 3.24 -5.32 -5.37
N PHE A 84 3.60 -6.20 -4.45
CA PHE A 84 4.55 -5.89 -3.37
C PHE A 84 5.67 -6.90 -3.29
N THR A 85 6.86 -6.39 -3.04
CA THR A 85 8.05 -7.15 -2.70
C THR A 85 8.48 -6.80 -1.28
N LEU A 86 8.53 -7.78 -0.41
CA LEU A 86 9.09 -7.68 0.94
C LEU A 86 10.49 -8.26 0.91
N SER A 87 11.45 -7.64 1.57
CA SER A 87 12.83 -8.11 1.68
C SER A 87 13.20 -8.39 3.13
N ASP A 88 14.15 -9.29 3.33
CA ASP A 88 14.64 -9.72 4.64
C ASP A 88 13.50 -10.19 5.55
N VAL A 89 12.74 -11.17 5.09
CA VAL A 89 11.52 -11.65 5.75
C VAL A 89 11.84 -12.77 6.73
N ASP A 90 11.45 -12.60 7.98
CA ASP A 90 11.40 -13.64 8.99
C ASP A 90 9.95 -14.15 9.10
N LEU A 91 9.73 -15.36 8.62
CA LEU A 91 8.41 -16.00 8.59
C LEU A 91 7.96 -16.46 9.98
N ALA A 92 8.89 -16.67 10.91
CA ALA A 92 8.59 -17.12 12.27
C ALA A 92 8.10 -15.95 13.14
N SER A 93 8.81 -14.82 13.11
CA SER A 93 8.41 -13.58 13.80
C SER A 93 7.41 -12.73 13.01
N ARG A 94 7.19 -13.05 11.74
CA ARG A 94 6.32 -12.30 10.81
C ARG A 94 6.78 -10.85 10.60
N THR A 95 8.09 -10.66 10.56
CA THR A 95 8.70 -9.35 10.33
C THR A 95 9.42 -9.31 8.99
N PHE A 96 9.69 -8.12 8.49
CA PHE A 96 10.50 -7.91 7.28
C PHE A 96 11.26 -6.60 7.39
N GLY A 97 12.40 -6.51 6.68
CA GLY A 97 13.27 -5.35 6.74
C GLY A 97 12.78 -4.17 5.90
N SER A 98 12.28 -4.45 4.70
CA SER A 98 11.80 -3.40 3.79
C SER A 98 10.67 -3.87 2.90
N VAL A 99 9.94 -2.89 2.36
CA VAL A 99 8.86 -3.06 1.39
C VAL A 99 9.13 -2.22 0.15
N ASP A 100 8.78 -2.74 -1.01
CA ASP A 100 8.70 -2.01 -2.27
C ASP A 100 7.49 -2.51 -3.04
N GLY A 101 6.63 -1.61 -3.51
CA GLY A 101 5.45 -2.02 -4.25
C GLY A 101 4.50 -0.92 -4.64
N THR A 102 3.47 -1.33 -5.35
CA THR A 102 2.46 -0.46 -5.94
C THR A 102 1.06 -1.01 -5.69
N LEU A 103 0.14 -0.09 -5.35
CA LEU A 103 -1.30 -0.34 -5.38
C LEU A 103 -1.93 0.51 -6.50
N VAL A 104 -2.84 -0.08 -7.25
CA VAL A 104 -3.61 0.63 -8.28
C VAL A 104 -5.07 0.63 -7.88
N GLY A 105 -5.75 1.76 -8.08
CA GLY A 105 -7.14 1.93 -7.71
C GLY A 105 -7.36 1.83 -6.20
N ALA A 106 -6.46 2.43 -5.42
CA ALA A 106 -6.52 2.38 -3.97
C ALA A 106 -7.71 3.19 -3.44
N ARG A 107 -8.48 2.60 -2.51
CA ARG A 107 -9.60 3.22 -1.79
C ARG A 107 -9.36 3.05 -0.31
N ILE A 108 -9.32 4.16 0.40
CA ILE A 108 -9.01 4.22 1.82
C ILE A 108 -10.24 4.74 2.55
N ALA A 109 -10.77 3.95 3.49
CA ALA A 109 -11.87 4.37 4.34
C ALA A 109 -11.41 5.50 5.27
N GLN A 110 -12.24 6.52 5.41
CA GLN A 110 -12.00 7.65 6.31
C GLN A 110 -12.91 7.57 7.54
N PRO A 111 -12.51 8.18 8.67
CA PRO A 111 -13.31 8.16 9.92
C PRO A 111 -14.74 8.69 9.77
N ALA A 112 -14.97 9.60 8.83
CA ALA A 112 -16.30 10.19 8.55
C ALA A 112 -17.22 9.30 7.71
N GLY A 113 -16.81 8.05 7.41
CA GLY A 113 -17.57 7.15 6.54
C GLY A 113 -17.42 7.44 5.05
N THR A 114 -16.60 8.42 4.68
CA THR A 114 -16.24 8.72 3.30
C THR A 114 -15.09 7.82 2.84
N THR A 115 -14.85 7.78 1.54
CA THR A 115 -13.74 7.02 0.96
C THR A 115 -12.83 7.98 0.22
N PHE A 116 -11.55 7.91 0.51
CA PHE A 116 -10.50 8.57 -0.25
C PHE A 116 -9.97 7.62 -1.30
N SER A 117 -9.94 8.03 -2.56
CA SER A 117 -9.38 7.25 -3.66
C SER A 117 -8.09 7.86 -4.19
N ALA A 118 -7.19 6.98 -4.64
CA ALA A 118 -5.97 7.33 -5.33
C ALA A 118 -5.77 6.36 -6.49
N GLY A 119 -5.54 6.89 -7.69
CA GLY A 119 -5.32 6.08 -8.88
C GLY A 119 -4.13 5.15 -8.72
N LYS A 120 -3.06 5.62 -8.09
CA LYS A 120 -1.85 4.85 -7.81
C LYS A 120 -1.24 5.24 -6.46
N VAL A 121 -0.75 4.25 -5.73
CA VAL A 121 0.05 4.43 -4.50
C VAL A 121 1.31 3.61 -4.64
N ASP A 122 2.46 4.25 -4.60
CA ASP A 122 3.77 3.61 -4.53
C ASP A 122 4.26 3.66 -3.08
N VAL A 123 4.77 2.53 -2.57
CA VAL A 123 5.30 2.40 -1.20
C VAL A 123 6.69 1.81 -1.29
N ALA A 124 7.69 2.46 -0.68
CA ALA A 124 9.06 1.96 -0.68
C ALA A 124 9.82 2.39 0.57
N GLY A 125 10.61 1.49 1.14
CA GLY A 125 11.50 1.79 2.27
C GLY A 125 11.46 0.77 3.39
N PRO A 126 12.06 1.11 4.55
CA PRO A 126 12.06 0.26 5.72
C PRO A 126 10.64 0.12 6.30
N THR A 127 10.41 -0.97 7.01
CA THR A 127 9.07 -1.37 7.50
C THR A 127 8.41 -0.35 8.42
N ASP A 128 9.21 0.32 9.24
CA ASP A 128 8.76 1.30 10.25
C ASP A 128 8.58 2.72 9.70
N ALA A 129 9.14 3.02 8.51
CA ALA A 129 9.14 4.35 7.93
C ALA A 129 9.16 4.32 6.39
N ALA A 130 8.33 3.49 5.77
CA ALA A 130 8.26 3.43 4.33
C ALA A 130 7.63 4.73 3.75
N LEU A 131 8.18 5.21 2.65
CA LEU A 131 7.65 6.35 1.93
C LEU A 131 6.44 5.91 1.09
N ALA A 132 5.34 6.58 1.26
CA ALA A 132 4.15 6.41 0.44
C ALA A 132 3.98 7.61 -0.50
N THR A 133 3.78 7.36 -1.78
CA THR A 133 3.50 8.37 -2.79
C THR A 133 2.16 8.07 -3.45
N LEU A 134 1.18 8.94 -3.21
CA LEU A 134 -0.18 8.81 -3.72
C LEU A 134 -0.36 9.72 -4.94
N GLN A 135 -0.78 9.16 -6.04
CA GLN A 135 -1.08 9.90 -7.27
C GLN A 135 -2.59 10.02 -7.41
N LEU A 136 -3.07 11.27 -7.40
CA LEU A 136 -4.47 11.65 -7.50
C LEU A 136 -4.70 12.24 -8.88
N ASP A 137 -5.54 11.61 -9.66
CA ASP A 137 -5.94 12.14 -10.96
C ASP A 137 -7.11 13.14 -10.83
N ALA A 138 -7.56 13.68 -11.97
CA ALA A 138 -8.64 14.65 -12.00
C ALA A 138 -9.98 14.07 -11.52
N ALA A 139 -10.21 12.75 -11.67
CA ALA A 139 -11.43 12.10 -11.21
C ALA A 139 -11.41 11.93 -9.69
N ASP A 140 -10.28 11.49 -9.12
CA ASP A 140 -10.06 11.38 -7.69
C ASP A 140 -10.25 12.74 -7.01
N LEU A 141 -9.58 13.78 -7.53
CA LEU A 141 -9.68 15.14 -7.01
C LEU A 141 -11.11 15.69 -7.05
N ARG A 142 -11.82 15.43 -8.15
CA ARG A 142 -13.23 15.84 -8.26
C ARG A 142 -14.11 15.17 -7.22
N ALA A 143 -13.97 13.85 -7.04
CA ALA A 143 -14.74 13.09 -6.05
C ALA A 143 -14.48 13.60 -4.63
N MET A 144 -13.21 13.81 -4.28
CA MET A 144 -12.82 14.37 -2.97
C MET A 144 -13.39 15.76 -2.73
N LEU A 145 -13.29 16.64 -3.72
CA LEU A 145 -13.82 18.00 -3.62
C LEU A 145 -15.34 18.02 -3.53
N GLN A 146 -16.04 17.16 -4.29
CA GLN A 146 -17.49 17.02 -4.20
C GLN A 146 -17.93 16.64 -2.78
N SER A 147 -17.24 15.67 -2.16
CA SER A 147 -17.50 15.30 -0.77
C SER A 147 -17.23 16.45 0.17
N ALA A 148 -16.05 17.08 0.11
CA ALA A 148 -15.65 18.15 1.03
C ALA A 148 -16.53 19.41 0.92
N TYR A 149 -16.98 19.76 -0.29
CA TYR A 149 -17.93 20.86 -0.47
C TYR A 149 -19.31 20.50 0.07
N GLY A 150 -19.76 19.24 -0.13
CA GLY A 150 -21.02 18.74 0.44
C GLY A 150 -21.00 18.77 1.96
N ASP A 151 -19.93 18.32 2.59
CA ASP A 151 -19.75 18.36 4.05
C ASP A 151 -19.73 19.80 4.59
N ALA A 152 -19.25 20.75 3.80
CA ALA A 152 -19.29 22.18 4.13
C ALA A 152 -20.64 22.84 3.81
N GLY A 153 -21.65 22.10 3.36
CA GLY A 153 -22.98 22.62 2.97
C GLY A 153 -22.94 23.52 1.73
N ARG A 154 -21.97 23.33 0.85
CA ARG A 154 -21.76 24.14 -0.36
C ARG A 154 -22.05 23.36 -1.64
N THR A 155 -22.29 24.10 -2.72
CA THR A 155 -22.45 23.54 -4.04
C THR A 155 -21.14 22.88 -4.49
N ALA A 156 -21.22 21.65 -4.95
CA ALA A 156 -20.06 20.90 -5.45
C ALA A 156 -19.47 21.55 -6.72
N PRO A 157 -18.13 21.48 -6.89
CA PRO A 157 -17.49 22.05 -8.07
C PRO A 157 -17.87 21.25 -9.35
N ALA A 158 -18.11 21.98 -10.43
CA ALA A 158 -18.39 21.41 -11.75
C ALA A 158 -17.11 20.99 -12.48
N ALA A 159 -16.01 21.72 -12.26
CA ALA A 159 -14.71 21.43 -12.85
C ALA A 159 -13.59 21.64 -11.84
N VAL A 160 -12.51 20.85 -12.01
CA VAL A 160 -11.30 20.91 -11.19
C VAL A 160 -10.10 20.84 -12.13
N GLU A 161 -9.20 21.82 -12.02
CA GLU A 161 -8.01 21.94 -12.86
C GLU A 161 -6.77 22.10 -11.95
N PRO A 162 -5.76 21.25 -12.09
CA PRO A 162 -4.48 21.41 -11.41
C PRO A 162 -3.76 22.69 -11.87
N VAL A 163 -3.28 23.48 -10.90
CA VAL A 163 -2.48 24.70 -11.14
C VAL A 163 -1.16 24.56 -10.36
N PRO A 164 -0.07 24.21 -11.05
CA PRO A 164 1.23 24.07 -10.38
C PRO A 164 1.70 25.36 -9.69
N PRO A 165 2.44 25.28 -8.59
CA PRO A 165 2.97 24.05 -7.98
C PRO A 165 2.11 23.47 -6.85
N SER A 166 1.09 24.18 -6.36
CA SER A 166 0.34 23.77 -5.16
C SER A 166 -1.13 24.21 -5.14
N GLU A 167 -1.71 24.58 -6.26
CA GLU A 167 -3.05 25.12 -6.34
C GLU A 167 -3.98 24.27 -7.20
N LEU A 168 -5.28 24.37 -6.92
CA LEU A 168 -6.36 23.84 -7.75
C LEU A 168 -7.31 24.97 -8.12
N ALA A 169 -7.61 25.11 -9.39
CA ALA A 169 -8.71 25.94 -9.83
C ALA A 169 -9.99 25.10 -9.84
N VAL A 170 -11.01 25.57 -9.16
CA VAL A 170 -12.32 24.92 -9.08
C VAL A 170 -13.39 25.85 -9.65
N THR A 171 -14.33 25.31 -10.40
CA THR A 171 -15.47 26.07 -10.91
C THR A 171 -16.71 25.72 -10.12
N VAL A 172 -17.23 26.66 -9.33
CA VAL A 172 -18.42 26.49 -8.50
C VAL A 172 -19.49 27.49 -8.96
N ALA A 173 -20.67 27.03 -9.31
CA ALA A 173 -21.77 27.84 -9.81
C ALA A 173 -21.36 28.83 -10.92
N GLY A 174 -20.50 28.40 -11.83
CA GLY A 174 -19.97 29.19 -12.95
C GLY A 174 -18.86 30.18 -12.60
N LYS A 175 -18.46 30.29 -11.33
CA LYS A 175 -17.33 31.11 -10.89
C LYS A 175 -16.07 30.25 -10.71
N ARG A 176 -14.94 30.75 -11.21
CA ARG A 176 -13.63 30.12 -11.00
C ARG A 176 -13.03 30.64 -9.70
N GLU A 177 -12.72 29.74 -8.81
CA GLU A 177 -12.04 29.98 -7.54
C GLU A 177 -10.71 29.21 -7.55
N VAL A 178 -9.67 29.76 -6.92
CA VAL A 178 -8.38 29.11 -6.79
C VAL A 178 -8.14 28.78 -5.33
N GLY A 179 -7.89 27.52 -5.06
CA GLY A 179 -7.57 27.02 -3.72
C GLY A 179 -6.17 26.48 -3.64
N ARG A 180 -5.51 26.70 -2.52
CA ARG A 180 -4.17 26.20 -2.25
C ARG A 180 -4.24 24.89 -1.48
N LEU A 181 -3.54 23.87 -1.96
CA LEU A 181 -3.36 22.60 -1.27
C LEU A 181 -2.24 22.71 -0.24
N ALA A 182 -2.46 22.09 0.91
CA ALA A 182 -1.45 21.96 1.97
C ALA A 182 -1.66 20.69 2.78
N ILE A 183 -0.64 20.28 3.51
CA ILE A 183 -0.78 19.27 4.57
C ILE A 183 -0.88 20.03 5.90
N ASP A 184 -1.93 19.74 6.66
CA ASP A 184 -2.21 20.35 7.95
C ASP A 184 -2.62 19.26 8.95
N GLY A 185 -1.82 19.06 10.00
CA GLY A 185 -2.04 18.00 10.98
C GLY A 185 -2.15 16.59 10.40
N GLY A 186 -1.32 16.27 9.38
CA GLY A 186 -1.35 14.97 8.70
C GLY A 186 -2.54 14.76 7.76
N SER A 187 -3.35 15.80 7.52
CA SER A 187 -4.49 15.79 6.60
C SER A 187 -4.20 16.62 5.35
N LEU A 188 -4.71 16.19 4.21
CA LEU A 188 -4.70 17.00 2.99
C LEU A 188 -5.86 18.01 3.07
N VAL A 189 -5.54 19.28 2.99
CA VAL A 189 -6.52 20.37 3.03
C VAL A 189 -6.42 21.29 1.80
N MET A 190 -7.53 21.88 1.40
CA MET A 190 -7.57 22.96 0.41
C MET A 190 -8.10 24.23 1.06
N ARG A 191 -7.40 25.34 0.87
CA ARG A 191 -7.81 26.66 1.37
C ARG A 191 -8.27 27.53 0.19
N VAL A 192 -9.51 28.00 0.25
CA VAL A 192 -10.12 28.91 -0.74
C VAL A 192 -10.60 30.15 0.00
N GLY A 193 -9.85 31.25 -0.08
CA GLY A 193 -10.08 32.39 0.80
C GLY A 193 -10.01 32.00 2.27
N ASP A 194 -11.06 32.29 3.02
CA ASP A 194 -11.18 31.92 4.45
C ASP A 194 -11.72 30.50 4.68
N LEU A 195 -12.13 29.81 3.62
CA LEU A 195 -12.64 28.45 3.69
C LEU A 195 -11.49 27.42 3.72
N VAL A 196 -11.54 26.52 4.70
CA VAL A 196 -10.65 25.36 4.79
C VAL A 196 -11.48 24.10 4.56
N LEU A 197 -11.18 23.39 3.49
CA LEU A 197 -11.80 22.12 3.13
C LEU A 197 -10.82 20.98 3.44
N ARG A 198 -11.25 20.02 4.24
CA ARG A 198 -10.48 18.80 4.49
C ARG A 198 -10.81 17.80 3.39
N LEU A 199 -9.80 17.46 2.57
CA LEU A 199 -9.96 16.58 1.43
C LEU A 199 -9.70 15.11 1.79
N ALA A 200 -8.65 14.86 2.58
CA ALA A 200 -8.32 13.54 3.05
C ALA A 200 -7.71 13.59 4.45
N SER A 201 -8.13 12.65 5.30
CA SER A 201 -7.56 12.45 6.62
C SER A 201 -7.43 10.97 6.86
N PRO A 202 -6.20 10.40 6.81
CA PRO A 202 -6.00 8.99 7.14
C PRO A 202 -6.60 8.68 8.51
N GLY A 203 -7.34 7.57 8.60
CA GLY A 203 -7.93 7.14 9.86
C GLY A 203 -6.88 6.62 10.82
N PRO A 204 -7.21 6.50 12.12
CA PRO A 204 -6.27 5.99 13.12
C PRO A 204 -5.86 4.52 12.87
N ASP A 205 -6.67 3.77 12.11
CA ASP A 205 -6.39 2.37 11.77
C ASP A 205 -5.39 2.23 10.61
N LEU A 206 -5.12 3.34 9.90
CA LEU A 206 -4.13 3.37 8.83
C LEU A 206 -2.94 4.20 9.30
N PRO A 207 -1.79 3.58 9.61
CA PRO A 207 -0.60 4.27 10.12
C PRO A 207 0.13 5.02 8.98
N LEU A 208 -0.58 5.93 8.32
CA LEU A 208 -0.12 6.79 7.24
C LEU A 208 -0.16 8.26 7.70
N GLU A 209 0.99 8.90 7.70
CA GLU A 209 1.13 10.33 7.97
C GLU A 209 1.43 11.08 6.67
N LEU A 210 0.51 11.92 6.20
CA LEU A 210 0.73 12.77 5.04
C LEU A 210 1.69 13.92 5.40
N ARG A 211 2.69 14.18 4.56
CA ARG A 211 3.75 15.18 4.83
C ARG A 211 3.92 16.21 3.75
N THR A 212 3.74 15.83 2.50
CA THR A 212 3.98 16.72 1.36
C THR A 212 2.83 16.66 0.36
N VAL A 213 2.64 17.75 -0.36
CA VAL A 213 1.72 17.81 -1.50
C VAL A 213 2.34 18.67 -2.60
N SER A 214 2.22 18.21 -3.83
CA SER A 214 2.63 18.94 -5.02
C SER A 214 1.60 18.77 -6.13
N VAL A 215 1.43 19.82 -6.93
CA VAL A 215 0.51 19.85 -8.06
C VAL A 215 1.32 19.90 -9.35
N GLY A 216 1.09 18.92 -10.20
CA GLY A 216 1.66 18.85 -11.55
C GLY A 216 0.60 18.94 -12.64
N SER A 217 0.99 18.95 -13.89
CA SER A 217 0.06 18.98 -15.03
C SER A 217 -0.80 17.70 -15.15
N GLY A 218 -0.38 16.58 -14.56
CA GLY A 218 -1.09 15.29 -14.58
C GLY A 218 -1.96 15.04 -13.36
N GLY A 219 -2.00 15.94 -12.38
CA GLY A 219 -2.74 15.75 -11.14
C GLY A 219 -1.98 16.20 -9.90
N VAL A 220 -2.33 15.64 -8.77
CA VAL A 220 -1.74 15.93 -7.46
C VAL A 220 -0.97 14.71 -6.96
N VAL A 221 0.23 14.97 -6.46
CA VAL A 221 1.06 13.96 -5.79
C VAL A 221 1.13 14.30 -4.31
N VAL A 222 0.73 13.34 -3.48
CA VAL A 222 0.79 13.45 -2.03
C VAL A 222 1.81 12.47 -1.50
N GLY A 223 2.79 12.96 -0.77
CA GLY A 223 3.80 12.15 -0.11
C GLY A 223 3.50 11.97 1.38
N GLY A 224 3.78 10.79 1.89
CA GLY A 224 3.62 10.48 3.31
C GLY A 224 4.62 9.43 3.79
N VAL A 225 4.52 9.11 5.07
CA VAL A 225 5.25 8.00 5.70
C VAL A 225 4.24 7.02 6.26
N VAL A 226 4.47 5.75 6.00
CA VAL A 226 3.63 4.67 6.51
C VAL A 226 4.46 3.70 7.36
N ASP A 227 3.96 3.40 8.55
CA ASP A 227 4.46 2.30 9.36
C ASP A 227 3.78 1.00 8.92
N VAL A 228 4.47 0.26 8.06
CA VAL A 228 3.91 -0.98 7.51
C VAL A 228 3.89 -2.09 8.58
N ALA A 229 4.78 -2.04 9.58
CA ALA A 229 4.77 -3.00 10.68
C ALA A 229 3.47 -2.91 11.49
N ALA A 230 2.93 -1.71 11.69
CA ALA A 230 1.67 -1.50 12.40
C ALA A 230 0.43 -2.03 11.65
N LEU A 231 0.53 -2.33 10.35
CA LEU A 231 -0.53 -2.97 9.56
C LEU A 231 -0.56 -4.50 9.73
N LEU A 232 0.52 -5.08 10.23
CA LEU A 232 0.62 -6.51 10.51
C LEU A 232 0.00 -6.84 11.88
N PRO A 233 -0.55 -8.03 12.05
CA PRO A 233 -1.12 -8.48 13.32
C PRO A 233 -0.06 -8.90 14.33
#